data_2b1069cd6aa1ea021d60cc3813b01ff3
#
_entry.id   2b1069cd6aa1ea021d60cc3813b01ff3
#
_cell.length_a   1.000
_cell.length_b   1.000
_cell.length_c   1.000
_cell.angle_alpha   90.00
_cell.angle_beta   90.00
_cell.angle_gamma   90.00
#
_symmetry.space_group_name_H-M   'P 1'
#
loop_
_entity.id
_entity.type
_entity.pdbx_description
1 polymer ?
#
loop_
_entity_poly.entity_id
_entity_poly.type
_entity_poly.pdbx_seq_one_letter_code
_entity_poly.pdbx_strand_id
1 'polypeptide(L)'
;MGFLVDIQKKLGDFQLDISFSSNVRRIGILGPSGCGKSMTLKSIAGIEQPDRGRIVIGTGDDPASNHVLYDSAKKINLKPQKRNVGYMFQNYALFPTMTVAQNIAAGLRLPAAQRDVRVREMISRFRLQGLEDHLPGQLSGGQQQRVALARIMAYQPDLIMLDEPFSALDQHLKERLQHELISMLEGYQGQVILVSHSRDEIYRFSEELLIMEQGRILARGKTQVLFDHPHTKPVAKMTGCKNFSAARRLDAHTLRLTDWGIDLHLRREIPEEITAIGYRAHFFEPVWGERRENCIPFRLSGVDELPFERRYYIAPAGETAAGIAGPGSGTAEEPETICWFVQEEERRRLDASPAPDWLQLKEEAVLLLRD
;
A
#
# COMPACT_ATOMS: atom_id res chain seq x y z
N MET A 1 -16.55 11.46 -11.98
CA MET A 1 -16.26 12.44 -10.91
C MET A 1 -14.79 12.26 -10.58
N GLY A 2 -14.00 13.33 -10.57
CA GLY A 2 -12.57 13.24 -10.31
C GLY A 2 -12.14 14.21 -9.23
N PHE A 3 -10.88 14.15 -8.81
CA PHE A 3 -10.33 15.16 -7.92
C PHE A 3 -8.87 15.47 -8.27
N LEU A 4 -8.43 16.66 -7.85
CA LEU A 4 -7.08 17.15 -8.03
C LEU A 4 -6.54 17.60 -6.69
N VAL A 5 -5.35 17.16 -6.37
CA VAL A 5 -4.55 17.60 -5.24
C VAL A 5 -3.18 18.06 -5.76
N ASP A 6 -2.86 19.32 -5.51
CA ASP A 6 -1.56 19.91 -5.81
C ASP A 6 -1.22 20.79 -4.62
N ILE A 7 -0.39 20.29 -3.70
CA ILE A 7 -0.14 20.94 -2.40
C ILE A 7 1.30 20.85 -1.97
N GLN A 8 1.74 21.90 -1.32
CA GLN A 8 3.02 21.95 -0.62
C GLN A 8 2.81 22.34 0.84
N LYS A 9 3.49 21.64 1.75
CA LYS A 9 3.50 21.96 3.16
C LYS A 9 4.85 21.66 3.78
N LYS A 10 5.39 22.61 4.53
CA LYS A 10 6.60 22.44 5.33
C LYS A 10 6.24 22.24 6.80
N LEU A 11 6.85 21.25 7.44
CA LEU A 11 6.68 20.96 8.85
C LEU A 11 8.05 20.62 9.47
N GLY A 12 8.70 21.60 10.08
CA GLY A 12 10.08 21.46 10.50
C GLY A 12 11.00 21.18 9.31
N ASP A 13 11.73 20.07 9.38
CA ASP A 13 12.60 19.60 8.30
C ASP A 13 11.89 18.78 7.23
N PHE A 14 10.64 18.36 7.51
CA PHE A 14 9.83 17.58 6.55
C PHE A 14 9.11 18.51 5.57
N GLN A 15 9.18 18.15 4.28
CA GLN A 15 8.47 18.86 3.22
C GLN A 15 7.55 17.88 2.47
N LEU A 16 6.26 18.17 2.48
CA LEU A 16 5.26 17.54 1.63
C LEU A 16 5.16 18.31 0.32
N ASP A 17 5.30 17.62 -0.81
CA ASP A 17 5.17 18.18 -2.17
C ASP A 17 4.48 17.14 -3.06
N ILE A 18 3.16 17.29 -3.21
CA ILE A 18 2.31 16.27 -3.82
C ILE A 18 1.44 16.90 -4.89
N SER A 19 1.51 16.32 -6.09
CA SER A 19 0.65 16.71 -7.19
C SER A 19 0.09 15.47 -7.89
N PHE A 20 -1.24 15.32 -7.90
CA PHE A 20 -1.94 14.27 -8.64
C PHE A 20 -3.40 14.63 -8.90
N SER A 21 -3.99 13.99 -9.91
CA SER A 21 -5.42 14.04 -10.20
C SER A 21 -5.92 12.63 -10.50
N SER A 22 -7.13 12.28 -10.14
CA SER A 22 -7.65 10.94 -10.37
C SER A 22 -9.15 10.95 -10.67
N ASN A 23 -9.57 10.02 -11.55
CA ASN A 23 -10.97 9.81 -11.91
C ASN A 23 -11.47 8.42 -11.53
N VAL A 24 -10.61 7.57 -10.94
CA VAL A 24 -11.02 6.24 -10.49
C VAL A 24 -11.74 6.29 -9.16
N ARG A 25 -12.49 5.24 -8.83
CA ARG A 25 -13.26 5.21 -7.59
C ARG A 25 -12.42 4.90 -6.37
N ARG A 26 -11.43 4.01 -6.49
CA ARG A 26 -10.64 3.51 -5.36
C ARG A 26 -9.18 3.77 -5.58
N ILE A 27 -8.60 4.61 -4.72
CA ILE A 27 -7.21 5.03 -4.78
C ILE A 27 -6.50 4.51 -3.54
N GLY A 28 -5.36 3.86 -3.75
CA GLY A 28 -4.45 3.46 -2.69
C GLY A 28 -3.29 4.43 -2.56
N ILE A 29 -2.88 4.72 -1.34
CA ILE A 29 -1.61 5.40 -1.06
C ILE A 29 -0.75 4.46 -0.21
N LEU A 30 0.36 4.02 -0.77
CA LEU A 30 1.35 3.15 -0.14
C LEU A 30 2.63 3.92 0.15
N GLY A 31 3.24 3.67 1.28
CA GLY A 31 4.54 4.24 1.63
C GLY A 31 4.93 3.95 3.08
N PRO A 32 6.20 4.15 3.46
CA PRO A 32 6.67 3.93 4.82
C PRO A 32 6.01 4.87 5.83
N SER A 33 6.11 4.55 7.11
CA SER A 33 5.64 5.44 8.17
C SER A 33 6.38 6.77 8.11
N GLY A 34 5.67 7.88 8.35
CA GLY A 34 6.24 9.22 8.31
C GLY A 34 6.44 9.83 6.92
N CYS A 35 6.16 9.14 5.81
CA CYS A 35 6.35 9.70 4.45
C CYS A 35 5.31 10.75 4.03
N GLY A 36 4.32 11.10 4.87
CA GLY A 36 3.36 12.18 4.61
C GLY A 36 1.93 11.74 4.22
N LYS A 37 1.62 10.44 4.23
CA LYS A 37 0.29 9.90 3.84
C LYS A 37 -0.87 10.54 4.61
N SER A 38 -0.83 10.46 5.95
CA SER A 38 -1.89 11.04 6.81
C SER A 38 -1.93 12.57 6.71
N MET A 39 -0.79 13.23 6.48
CA MET A 39 -0.72 14.68 6.27
C MET A 39 -1.45 15.07 4.98
N THR A 40 -1.29 14.29 3.91
CA THR A 40 -2.03 14.46 2.66
C THR A 40 -3.54 14.39 2.90
N LEU A 41 -4.00 13.34 3.57
CA LEU A 41 -5.43 13.18 3.88
C LEU A 41 -5.96 14.31 4.77
N LYS A 42 -5.22 14.69 5.82
CA LYS A 42 -5.59 15.83 6.71
C LYS A 42 -5.64 17.14 5.96
N SER A 43 -4.76 17.36 4.98
CA SER A 43 -4.78 18.54 4.11
C SER A 43 -6.02 18.56 3.23
N ILE A 44 -6.41 17.43 2.64
CA ILE A 44 -7.65 17.31 1.86
C ILE A 44 -8.88 17.56 2.76
N ALA A 45 -8.89 16.99 3.98
CA ALA A 45 -9.97 17.18 4.95
C ALA A 45 -10.08 18.62 5.50
N GLY A 46 -9.00 19.42 5.38
CA GLY A 46 -8.93 20.77 5.94
C GLY A 46 -8.63 20.81 7.44
N ILE A 47 -8.16 19.70 7.99
CA ILE A 47 -7.66 19.59 9.36
C ILE A 47 -6.28 20.26 9.44
N GLU A 48 -5.46 20.03 8.42
CA GLU A 48 -4.17 20.68 8.22
C GLU A 48 -4.27 21.63 7.02
N GLN A 49 -3.69 22.82 7.15
CA GLN A 49 -3.69 23.79 6.06
C GLN A 49 -2.37 23.64 5.28
N PRO A 50 -2.39 23.38 3.96
CA PRO A 50 -1.21 23.49 3.10
C PRO A 50 -0.67 24.91 3.08
N ASP A 51 0.63 25.08 2.83
CA ASP A 51 1.24 26.38 2.66
C ASP A 51 0.94 26.97 1.28
N ARG A 52 0.93 26.10 0.25
CA ARG A 52 0.61 26.48 -1.13
C ARG A 52 -0.15 25.36 -1.83
N GLY A 53 -0.80 25.73 -2.94
CA GLY A 53 -1.39 24.78 -3.87
C GLY A 53 -2.90 24.86 -3.98
N ARG A 54 -3.50 23.78 -4.48
CA ARG A 54 -4.92 23.71 -4.80
C ARG A 54 -5.47 22.30 -4.55
N ILE A 55 -6.71 22.23 -4.03
CA ILE A 55 -7.46 20.98 -3.85
C ILE A 55 -8.86 21.18 -4.44
N VAL A 56 -9.26 20.30 -5.36
CA VAL A 56 -10.54 20.37 -6.06
C VAL A 56 -11.17 18.99 -6.12
N ILE A 57 -12.46 18.89 -5.81
CA ILE A 57 -13.29 17.70 -6.04
C ILE A 57 -14.26 18.00 -7.18
N GLY A 58 -14.58 17.00 -8.02
CA GLY A 58 -15.55 17.15 -9.11
C GLY A 58 -14.90 17.66 -10.41
N THR A 59 -13.69 17.21 -10.72
CA THR A 59 -13.03 17.53 -12.01
C THR A 59 -13.74 16.82 -13.17
N GLY A 60 -14.92 17.28 -13.52
CA GLY A 60 -15.63 16.92 -14.75
C GLY A 60 -15.36 17.95 -15.85
N ASP A 61 -15.86 17.67 -17.05
CA ASP A 61 -15.75 18.57 -18.19
C ASP A 61 -16.48 19.90 -17.99
N ASP A 62 -17.40 19.96 -17.00
CA ASP A 62 -18.09 21.20 -16.61
C ASP A 62 -17.36 21.85 -15.41
N PRO A 63 -16.70 23.01 -15.62
CA PRO A 63 -16.08 23.77 -14.54
C PRO A 63 -17.03 24.20 -13.43
N ALA A 64 -18.34 24.28 -13.68
CA ALA A 64 -19.34 24.63 -12.69
C ALA A 64 -19.58 23.50 -11.65
N SER A 65 -19.22 22.27 -11.97
CA SER A 65 -19.29 21.13 -11.07
C SER A 65 -18.08 21.00 -10.13
N ASN A 66 -17.06 21.84 -10.28
CA ASN A 66 -15.82 21.79 -9.52
C ASN A 66 -15.98 22.46 -8.15
N HIS A 67 -15.85 21.66 -7.10
CA HIS A 67 -15.84 22.15 -5.72
C HIS A 67 -14.42 22.41 -5.24
N VAL A 68 -13.99 23.68 -5.22
CA VAL A 68 -12.65 24.08 -4.77
C VAL A 68 -12.61 24.09 -3.24
N LEU A 69 -11.87 23.18 -2.65
CA LEU A 69 -11.73 23.05 -1.19
C LEU A 69 -10.65 23.97 -0.64
N TYR A 70 -9.57 24.11 -1.39
CA TYR A 70 -8.41 24.95 -1.07
C TYR A 70 -7.80 25.52 -2.35
N ASP A 71 -7.43 26.77 -2.31
CA ASP A 71 -6.67 27.44 -3.37
C ASP A 71 -5.91 28.63 -2.76
N SER A 72 -4.59 28.49 -2.60
CA SER A 72 -3.75 29.51 -1.98
C SER A 72 -3.68 30.81 -2.78
N ALA A 73 -3.72 30.75 -4.12
CA ALA A 73 -3.69 31.91 -5.00
C ALA A 73 -4.99 32.73 -4.93
N LYS A 74 -6.13 32.03 -4.77
CA LYS A 74 -7.46 32.64 -4.64
C LYS A 74 -7.87 32.91 -3.18
N LYS A 75 -7.00 32.58 -2.23
CA LYS A 75 -7.30 32.68 -0.77
C LYS A 75 -8.55 31.91 -0.36
N ILE A 76 -8.83 30.78 -1.02
CA ILE A 76 -9.92 29.87 -0.67
C ILE A 76 -9.38 28.83 0.31
N ASN A 77 -10.02 28.69 1.47
CA ASN A 77 -9.75 27.61 2.42
C ASN A 77 -11.06 27.26 3.13
N LEU A 78 -11.76 26.27 2.61
CA LEU A 78 -13.02 25.82 3.22
C LEU A 78 -12.75 25.12 4.54
N LYS A 79 -13.55 25.47 5.57
CA LYS A 79 -13.53 24.73 6.84
C LYS A 79 -13.91 23.27 6.62
N PRO A 80 -13.39 22.29 7.41
CA PRO A 80 -13.68 20.87 7.25
C PRO A 80 -15.17 20.54 7.07
N GLN A 81 -16.05 21.21 7.84
CA GLN A 81 -17.49 20.99 7.81
C GLN A 81 -18.19 21.42 6.50
N LYS A 82 -17.48 22.17 5.64
CA LYS A 82 -17.96 22.64 4.33
C LYS A 82 -17.36 21.89 3.15
N ARG A 83 -16.41 20.96 3.41
CA ARG A 83 -15.71 20.24 2.35
C ARG A 83 -16.47 19.03 1.81
N ASN A 84 -17.50 18.59 2.49
CA ASN A 84 -18.28 17.38 2.18
C ASN A 84 -17.40 16.13 1.99
N VAL A 85 -16.36 15.96 2.81
CA VAL A 85 -15.45 14.82 2.79
C VAL A 85 -15.58 14.00 4.06
N GLY A 86 -15.52 12.68 3.92
CA GLY A 86 -15.47 11.75 5.04
C GLY A 86 -14.05 11.40 5.40
N TYR A 87 -13.69 11.54 6.67
CA TYR A 87 -12.38 11.14 7.16
C TYR A 87 -12.50 10.12 8.28
N MET A 88 -11.95 8.94 8.07
CA MET A 88 -11.83 7.93 9.10
C MET A 88 -10.41 7.94 9.65
N PHE A 89 -10.28 8.29 10.91
CA PHE A 89 -9.02 8.26 11.66
C PHE A 89 -8.64 6.82 12.02
N GLN A 90 -7.37 6.58 12.24
CA GLN A 90 -6.81 5.28 12.65
C GLN A 90 -7.48 4.72 13.93
N ASN A 91 -7.89 5.58 14.86
CA ASN A 91 -8.59 5.23 16.10
C ASN A 91 -10.12 5.39 16.01
N TYR A 92 -10.67 5.46 14.76
CA TYR A 92 -12.10 5.64 14.43
C TYR A 92 -12.71 6.95 14.93
N ALA A 93 -12.12 7.62 15.90
CA ALA A 93 -12.56 8.88 16.53
C ALA A 93 -14.08 8.92 16.80
N LEU A 94 -14.62 7.87 17.39
CA LEU A 94 -16.01 7.84 17.86
C LEU A 94 -16.16 8.74 19.09
N PHE A 95 -17.30 9.40 19.21
CA PHE A 95 -17.63 10.18 20.39
C PHE A 95 -17.92 9.23 21.57
N PRO A 96 -17.06 9.18 22.61
CA PRO A 96 -17.10 8.11 23.62
C PRO A 96 -18.36 8.17 24.52
N THR A 97 -18.99 9.35 24.62
CA THR A 97 -20.19 9.59 25.44
C THR A 97 -21.49 9.49 24.65
N MET A 98 -21.40 9.23 23.34
CA MET A 98 -22.56 9.08 22.44
C MET A 98 -22.78 7.60 22.13
N THR A 99 -24.04 7.19 22.06
CA THR A 99 -24.41 5.84 21.61
C THR A 99 -24.09 5.63 20.12
N VAL A 100 -24.20 4.41 19.63
CA VAL A 100 -24.06 4.08 18.19
C VAL A 100 -24.99 4.96 17.35
N ALA A 101 -26.28 5.01 17.70
CA ALA A 101 -27.26 5.82 16.97
C ALA A 101 -26.90 7.31 16.99
N GLN A 102 -26.46 7.83 18.13
CA GLN A 102 -26.03 9.21 18.29
C GLN A 102 -24.75 9.51 17.50
N ASN A 103 -23.77 8.60 17.49
CA ASN A 103 -22.56 8.74 16.67
C ASN A 103 -22.90 8.84 15.19
N ILE A 104 -23.80 7.98 14.68
CA ILE A 104 -24.22 7.99 13.27
C ILE A 104 -24.96 9.30 12.95
N ALA A 105 -25.78 9.79 13.88
CA ALA A 105 -26.55 11.02 13.71
C ALA A 105 -25.70 12.30 13.78
N ALA A 106 -24.52 12.28 14.39
CA ALA A 106 -23.75 13.45 14.77
C ALA A 106 -23.38 14.40 13.61
N GLY A 107 -23.21 13.87 12.39
CA GLY A 107 -22.89 14.67 11.18
C GLY A 107 -24.10 15.09 10.36
N LEU A 108 -25.31 14.62 10.70
CA LEU A 108 -26.50 14.81 9.87
C LEU A 108 -27.17 16.16 10.14
N ARG A 109 -27.33 16.98 9.11
CA ARG A 109 -28.06 18.25 9.11
C ARG A 109 -29.43 18.06 8.47
N LEU A 110 -30.24 17.15 9.05
CA LEU A 110 -31.56 16.79 8.57
C LEU A 110 -32.61 17.08 9.65
N PRO A 111 -33.89 17.35 9.28
CA PRO A 111 -35.02 17.34 10.22
C PRO A 111 -35.07 16.01 10.99
N ALA A 112 -35.56 16.04 12.24
CA ALA A 112 -35.52 14.90 13.16
C ALA A 112 -36.06 13.59 12.52
N ALA A 113 -37.26 13.65 11.91
CA ALA A 113 -37.87 12.46 11.29
C ALA A 113 -37.00 11.85 10.15
N GLN A 114 -36.41 12.72 9.31
CA GLN A 114 -35.53 12.24 8.22
C GLN A 114 -34.18 11.71 8.75
N ARG A 115 -33.67 12.37 9.80
CA ARG A 115 -32.44 11.91 10.47
C ARG A 115 -32.61 10.52 11.07
N ASP A 116 -33.73 10.25 11.74
CA ASP A 116 -34.01 8.97 12.36
C ASP A 116 -34.21 7.87 11.32
N VAL A 117 -34.82 8.16 10.18
CA VAL A 117 -34.90 7.24 9.03
C VAL A 117 -33.48 6.91 8.53
N ARG A 118 -32.65 7.94 8.33
CA ARG A 118 -31.28 7.76 7.82
C ARG A 118 -30.40 6.97 8.79
N VAL A 119 -30.52 7.21 10.09
CA VAL A 119 -29.79 6.45 11.12
C VAL A 119 -30.19 4.97 11.06
N ARG A 120 -31.49 4.65 11.00
CA ARG A 120 -31.96 3.26 10.89
C ARG A 120 -31.45 2.58 9.62
N GLU A 121 -31.44 3.29 8.49
CA GLU A 121 -30.88 2.80 7.23
C GLU A 121 -29.38 2.44 7.40
N MET A 122 -28.60 3.31 8.03
CA MET A 122 -27.17 3.05 8.28
C MET A 122 -26.96 1.89 9.26
N ILE A 123 -27.75 1.82 10.32
CA ILE A 123 -27.70 0.69 11.27
C ILE A 123 -27.94 -0.63 10.53
N SER A 124 -28.96 -0.69 9.67
CA SER A 124 -29.25 -1.88 8.87
C SER A 124 -28.11 -2.21 7.89
N ARG A 125 -27.68 -1.23 7.10
CA ARG A 125 -26.61 -1.39 6.10
C ARG A 125 -25.30 -1.89 6.69
N PHE A 126 -24.93 -1.37 7.88
CA PHE A 126 -23.67 -1.70 8.55
C PHE A 126 -23.81 -2.83 9.58
N ARG A 127 -24.96 -3.54 9.61
CA ARG A 127 -25.22 -4.69 10.50
C ARG A 127 -24.95 -4.35 11.96
N LEU A 128 -25.56 -3.25 12.43
CA LEU A 128 -25.42 -2.71 13.79
C LEU A 128 -26.72 -2.87 14.61
N GLN A 129 -27.67 -3.69 14.13
CA GLN A 129 -28.92 -3.94 14.82
C GLN A 129 -28.68 -4.54 16.22
N GLY A 130 -29.41 -4.01 17.20
CA GLY A 130 -29.26 -4.42 18.61
C GLY A 130 -28.11 -3.72 19.34
N LEU A 131 -27.35 -2.85 18.65
CA LEU A 131 -26.24 -2.11 19.24
C LEU A 131 -26.53 -0.59 19.33
N GLU A 132 -27.75 -0.16 19.02
CA GLU A 132 -28.15 1.25 18.86
C GLU A 132 -27.80 2.10 20.06
N ASP A 133 -28.03 1.55 21.25
CA ASP A 133 -27.87 2.23 22.54
C ASP A 133 -26.50 1.96 23.21
N HIS A 134 -25.64 1.16 22.57
CA HIS A 134 -24.31 0.87 23.11
C HIS A 134 -23.37 2.07 22.93
N LEU A 135 -22.50 2.27 23.93
CA LEU A 135 -21.38 3.22 23.86
C LEU A 135 -20.19 2.60 23.15
N PRO A 136 -19.28 3.38 22.52
CA PRO A 136 -18.11 2.88 21.83
C PRO A 136 -17.25 1.90 22.64
N GLY A 137 -17.08 2.14 23.95
CA GLY A 137 -16.31 1.25 24.82
C GLY A 137 -16.93 -0.14 25.05
N GLN A 138 -18.17 -0.37 24.65
CA GLN A 138 -18.88 -1.64 24.73
C GLN A 138 -18.80 -2.43 23.41
N LEU A 139 -18.15 -1.87 22.40
CA LEU A 139 -18.08 -2.43 21.05
C LEU A 139 -16.71 -3.06 20.79
N SER A 140 -16.68 -4.16 20.03
CA SER A 140 -15.44 -4.68 19.43
C SER A 140 -14.84 -3.70 18.43
N GLY A 141 -13.53 -3.82 18.12
CA GLY A 141 -12.86 -2.96 17.14
C GLY A 141 -13.55 -2.96 15.77
N GLY A 142 -13.99 -4.13 15.28
CA GLY A 142 -14.73 -4.21 14.03
C GLY A 142 -16.13 -3.56 14.09
N GLN A 143 -16.79 -3.60 15.24
CA GLN A 143 -18.06 -2.86 15.44
C GLN A 143 -17.83 -1.35 15.47
N GLN A 144 -16.77 -0.89 16.16
CA GLN A 144 -16.39 0.54 16.16
C GLN A 144 -16.07 1.03 14.74
N GLN A 145 -15.34 0.24 13.95
CA GLN A 145 -15.07 0.55 12.54
C GLN A 145 -16.36 0.71 11.73
N ARG A 146 -17.30 -0.24 11.88
CA ARG A 146 -18.60 -0.16 11.19
C ARG A 146 -19.41 1.07 11.61
N VAL A 147 -19.40 1.44 12.88
CA VAL A 147 -20.04 2.68 13.36
C VAL A 147 -19.39 3.93 12.75
N ALA A 148 -18.05 3.98 12.67
CA ALA A 148 -17.34 5.10 12.07
C ALA A 148 -17.67 5.25 10.57
N LEU A 149 -17.70 4.14 9.83
CA LEU A 149 -18.12 4.15 8.43
C LEU A 149 -19.59 4.55 8.26
N ALA A 150 -20.48 4.01 9.08
CA ALA A 150 -21.90 4.37 9.08
C ALA A 150 -22.08 5.86 9.32
N ARG A 151 -21.35 6.46 10.27
CA ARG A 151 -21.35 7.90 10.54
C ARG A 151 -20.90 8.71 9.31
N ILE A 152 -19.83 8.28 8.64
CA ILE A 152 -19.33 8.94 7.43
C ILE A 152 -20.31 8.80 6.27
N MET A 153 -20.83 7.60 6.02
CA MET A 153 -21.75 7.35 4.92
C MET A 153 -23.13 7.98 5.11
N ALA A 154 -23.50 8.30 6.35
CA ALA A 154 -24.79 8.88 6.66
C ALA A 154 -25.04 10.21 5.95
N TYR A 155 -24.03 11.07 5.84
CA TYR A 155 -24.15 12.38 5.17
C TYR A 155 -23.73 12.39 3.70
N GLN A 156 -23.44 11.21 3.10
CA GLN A 156 -23.14 11.04 1.68
C GLN A 156 -22.03 11.98 1.17
N PRO A 157 -20.80 11.86 1.68
CA PRO A 157 -19.69 12.70 1.23
C PRO A 157 -19.34 12.46 -0.24
N ASP A 158 -18.65 13.42 -0.86
CA ASP A 158 -18.13 13.28 -2.23
C ASP A 158 -16.86 12.42 -2.28
N LEU A 159 -16.09 12.42 -1.20
CA LEU A 159 -14.84 11.68 -1.02
C LEU A 159 -14.78 11.06 0.37
N ILE A 160 -14.43 9.80 0.47
CA ILE A 160 -14.10 9.11 1.73
C ILE A 160 -12.59 8.88 1.80
N MET A 161 -12.01 9.21 2.94
CA MET A 161 -10.59 8.99 3.23
C MET A 161 -10.43 8.08 4.43
N LEU A 162 -9.70 6.98 4.25
CA LEU A 162 -9.48 5.94 5.23
C LEU A 162 -7.98 5.92 5.60
N ASP A 163 -7.67 6.38 6.81
CA ASP A 163 -6.30 6.48 7.31
C ASP A 163 -5.96 5.26 8.15
N GLU A 164 -5.24 4.31 7.57
CA GLU A 164 -4.84 3.04 8.16
C GLU A 164 -5.97 2.29 8.89
N PRO A 165 -7.11 2.01 8.23
CA PRO A 165 -8.33 1.56 8.88
C PRO A 165 -8.22 0.21 9.58
N PHE A 166 -7.17 -0.58 9.31
CA PHE A 166 -6.99 -1.92 9.85
C PHE A 166 -5.78 -2.04 10.80
N SER A 167 -5.06 -0.94 11.06
CA SER A 167 -3.80 -0.98 11.83
C SER A 167 -3.99 -1.39 13.29
N ALA A 168 -5.16 -1.08 13.89
CA ALA A 168 -5.48 -1.40 15.27
C ALA A 168 -6.13 -2.79 15.46
N LEU A 169 -6.17 -3.64 14.42
CA LEU A 169 -6.90 -4.90 14.44
C LEU A 169 -5.95 -6.11 14.44
N ASP A 170 -6.38 -7.17 15.11
CA ASP A 170 -5.71 -8.47 15.08
C ASP A 170 -5.68 -9.07 13.66
N GLN A 171 -4.62 -9.79 13.34
CA GLN A 171 -4.39 -10.32 12.01
C GLN A 171 -5.53 -11.21 11.48
N HIS A 172 -6.13 -12.03 12.33
CA HIS A 172 -7.26 -12.89 11.96
C HIS A 172 -8.53 -12.12 11.60
N LEU A 173 -8.71 -10.93 12.16
CA LEU A 173 -9.86 -10.07 11.86
C LEU A 173 -9.63 -9.21 10.61
N LYS A 174 -8.38 -8.90 10.26
CA LYS A 174 -8.04 -8.00 9.16
C LYS A 174 -8.63 -8.45 7.83
N GLU A 175 -8.43 -9.69 7.43
CA GLU A 175 -8.89 -10.19 6.12
C GLU A 175 -10.42 -10.11 5.99
N ARG A 176 -11.11 -10.57 7.03
CA ARG A 176 -12.58 -10.50 7.06
C ARG A 176 -13.08 -9.06 6.98
N LEU A 177 -12.48 -8.15 7.74
CA LEU A 177 -12.89 -6.75 7.80
C LEU A 177 -12.51 -5.99 6.51
N GLN A 178 -11.45 -6.38 5.80
CA GLN A 178 -11.14 -5.86 4.47
C GLN A 178 -12.25 -6.20 3.46
N HIS A 179 -12.69 -7.46 3.43
CA HIS A 179 -13.81 -7.87 2.57
C HIS A 179 -15.11 -7.15 2.96
N GLU A 180 -15.39 -7.05 4.26
CA GLU A 180 -16.56 -6.32 4.77
C GLU A 180 -16.49 -4.83 4.36
N LEU A 181 -15.33 -4.16 4.46
CA LEU A 181 -15.16 -2.77 4.06
C LEU A 181 -15.50 -2.58 2.57
N ILE A 182 -14.94 -3.42 1.69
CA ILE A 182 -15.21 -3.34 0.25
C ILE A 182 -16.70 -3.49 -0.02
N SER A 183 -17.35 -4.50 0.61
CA SER A 183 -18.80 -4.72 0.48
C SER A 183 -19.64 -3.54 1.02
N MET A 184 -19.23 -2.93 2.13
CA MET A 184 -19.91 -1.76 2.69
C MET A 184 -19.81 -0.52 1.79
N LEU A 185 -18.75 -0.42 1.00
CA LEU A 185 -18.55 0.66 0.03
C LEU A 185 -19.23 0.37 -1.33
N GLU A 186 -19.77 -0.83 -1.53
CA GLU A 186 -20.59 -1.14 -2.71
C GLU A 186 -21.77 -0.18 -2.80
N GLY A 187 -22.02 0.32 -4.02
CA GLY A 187 -23.06 1.33 -4.27
C GLY A 187 -22.73 2.76 -3.85
N TYR A 188 -21.58 3.01 -3.20
CA TYR A 188 -21.10 4.37 -3.00
C TYR A 188 -20.60 4.97 -4.32
N GLN A 189 -21.11 6.15 -4.69
CA GLN A 189 -20.83 6.77 -5.98
C GLN A 189 -19.63 7.73 -5.97
N GLY A 190 -19.18 8.15 -4.78
CA GLY A 190 -18.02 9.01 -4.61
C GLY A 190 -16.69 8.25 -4.73
N GLN A 191 -15.61 8.94 -4.52
CA GLN A 191 -14.27 8.38 -4.51
C GLN A 191 -13.84 7.96 -3.10
N VAL A 192 -12.97 6.96 -3.02
CA VAL A 192 -12.41 6.49 -1.75
C VAL A 192 -10.89 6.44 -1.85
N ILE A 193 -10.21 7.07 -0.91
CA ILE A 193 -8.76 6.96 -0.73
C ILE A 193 -8.48 6.08 0.47
N LEU A 194 -7.69 5.05 0.29
CA LEU A 194 -7.16 4.20 1.36
C LEU A 194 -5.67 4.46 1.53
N VAL A 195 -5.28 4.85 2.72
CA VAL A 195 -3.87 4.90 3.13
C VAL A 195 -3.55 3.66 3.93
N SER A 196 -2.51 2.95 3.55
CA SER A 196 -1.99 1.80 4.29
C SER A 196 -0.48 1.64 4.08
N HIS A 197 0.17 0.94 5.00
CA HIS A 197 1.51 0.40 4.84
C HIS A 197 1.49 -1.08 4.40
N SER A 198 0.32 -1.71 4.36
CA SER A 198 0.11 -3.09 3.91
C SER A 198 -0.10 -3.14 2.40
N ARG A 199 0.78 -3.86 1.71
CA ARG A 199 0.70 -4.10 0.27
C ARG A 199 -0.56 -4.85 -0.12
N ASP A 200 -0.94 -5.85 0.68
CA ASP A 200 -2.08 -6.72 0.41
C ASP A 200 -3.40 -5.94 0.54
N GLU A 201 -3.50 -5.04 1.53
CA GLU A 201 -4.64 -4.14 1.66
C GLU A 201 -4.80 -3.24 0.44
N ILE A 202 -3.71 -2.61 0.02
CA ILE A 202 -3.68 -1.72 -1.14
C ILE A 202 -4.00 -2.50 -2.43
N TYR A 203 -3.38 -3.65 -2.65
CA TYR A 203 -3.58 -4.46 -3.85
C TYR A 203 -5.03 -4.92 -4.02
N ARG A 204 -5.67 -5.35 -2.92
CA ARG A 204 -7.08 -5.81 -2.93
C ARG A 204 -8.07 -4.66 -3.09
N PHE A 205 -7.74 -3.49 -2.55
CA PHE A 205 -8.67 -2.36 -2.49
C PHE A 205 -8.61 -1.46 -3.72
N SER A 206 -7.42 -1.07 -4.18
CA SER A 206 -7.23 0.07 -5.06
C SER A 206 -7.16 -0.29 -6.55
N GLU A 207 -7.76 0.54 -7.37
CA GLU A 207 -7.66 0.54 -8.83
C GLU A 207 -6.42 1.32 -9.29
N GLU A 208 -6.15 2.45 -8.64
CA GLU A 208 -4.98 3.30 -8.84
C GLU A 208 -4.16 3.36 -7.56
N LEU A 209 -2.86 3.31 -7.69
CA LEU A 209 -1.90 3.35 -6.60
C LEU A 209 -0.98 4.57 -6.74
N LEU A 210 -0.82 5.28 -5.63
CA LEU A 210 0.22 6.28 -5.42
C LEU A 210 1.25 5.69 -4.45
N ILE A 211 2.51 5.64 -4.85
CA ILE A 211 3.61 5.24 -3.97
C ILE A 211 4.31 6.51 -3.49
N MET A 212 4.36 6.69 -2.18
CA MET A 212 4.91 7.89 -1.56
C MET A 212 6.16 7.59 -0.75
N GLU A 213 7.14 8.46 -0.86
CA GLU A 213 8.35 8.47 -0.04
C GLU A 213 8.79 9.90 0.22
N GLN A 214 9.26 10.19 1.44
CA GLN A 214 9.83 11.49 1.83
C GLN A 214 9.02 12.72 1.36
N GLY A 215 7.69 12.65 1.48
CA GLY A 215 6.79 13.74 1.14
C GLY A 215 6.48 13.90 -0.35
N ARG A 216 6.90 12.98 -1.21
CA ARG A 216 6.70 13.03 -2.67
C ARG A 216 6.05 11.76 -3.19
N ILE A 217 5.44 11.85 -4.37
CA ILE A 217 4.95 10.69 -5.11
C ILE A 217 6.10 10.18 -5.97
N LEU A 218 6.56 8.95 -5.70
CA LEU A 218 7.59 8.26 -6.48
C LEU A 218 7.02 7.64 -7.75
N ALA A 219 5.83 7.06 -7.64
CA ALA A 219 5.17 6.42 -8.76
C ALA A 219 3.65 6.52 -8.61
N ARG A 220 2.97 6.54 -9.75
CA ARG A 220 1.53 6.54 -9.85
C ARG A 220 1.08 5.72 -11.06
N GLY A 221 0.05 4.92 -10.92
CA GLY A 221 -0.51 4.12 -12.00
C GLY A 221 -1.56 3.13 -11.55
N LYS A 222 -2.01 2.27 -12.49
CA LYS A 222 -2.88 1.15 -12.14
C LYS A 222 -2.17 0.24 -11.14
N THR A 223 -2.86 -0.15 -10.07
CA THR A 223 -2.29 -0.93 -8.97
C THR A 223 -1.57 -2.18 -9.46
N GLN A 224 -2.22 -3.01 -10.27
CA GLN A 224 -1.63 -4.23 -10.82
C GLN A 224 -0.35 -3.95 -11.62
N VAL A 225 -0.37 -2.91 -12.48
CA VAL A 225 0.78 -2.55 -13.32
C VAL A 225 1.99 -2.16 -12.46
N LEU A 226 1.79 -1.37 -11.39
CA LEU A 226 2.89 -0.98 -10.49
C LEU A 226 3.43 -2.17 -9.66
N PHE A 227 2.59 -3.15 -9.37
CA PHE A 227 3.04 -4.38 -8.74
C PHE A 227 3.79 -5.28 -9.71
N ASP A 228 3.32 -5.43 -10.93
CA ASP A 228 3.92 -6.33 -11.93
C ASP A 228 5.17 -5.71 -12.58
N HIS A 229 5.16 -4.39 -12.81
CA HIS A 229 6.22 -3.66 -13.51
C HIS A 229 6.61 -2.38 -12.74
N PRO A 230 7.34 -2.48 -11.64
CA PRO A 230 7.64 -1.35 -10.74
C PRO A 230 8.71 -0.38 -11.25
N HIS A 231 9.28 -0.54 -12.41
CA HIS A 231 10.27 0.30 -13.12
C HIS A 231 11.48 0.83 -12.31
N THR A 232 11.38 1.08 -11.01
CA THR A 232 12.49 1.57 -10.15
C THR A 232 12.68 0.73 -8.92
N LYS A 233 13.92 0.68 -8.39
CA LYS A 233 14.27 -0.10 -7.19
C LYS A 233 13.41 0.29 -5.96
N PRO A 234 13.18 1.58 -5.63
CA PRO A 234 12.30 1.96 -4.52
C PRO A 234 10.87 1.46 -4.67
N VAL A 235 10.28 1.58 -5.87
CA VAL A 235 8.91 1.10 -6.16
C VAL A 235 8.85 -0.43 -6.06
N ALA A 236 9.82 -1.15 -6.62
CA ALA A 236 9.91 -2.61 -6.51
C ALA A 236 10.00 -3.07 -5.05
N LYS A 237 10.80 -2.40 -4.23
CA LYS A 237 10.93 -2.67 -2.79
C LYS A 237 9.60 -2.47 -2.07
N MET A 238 8.89 -1.40 -2.35
CA MET A 238 7.58 -1.12 -1.76
C MET A 238 6.50 -2.10 -2.22
N THR A 239 6.55 -2.59 -3.46
CA THR A 239 5.62 -3.62 -3.97
C THR A 239 6.04 -5.06 -3.63
N GLY A 240 7.10 -5.25 -2.83
CA GLY A 240 7.43 -6.53 -2.20
C GLY A 240 8.55 -7.32 -2.84
N CYS A 241 9.28 -6.76 -3.79
CA CYS A 241 10.54 -7.33 -4.23
C CYS A 241 11.57 -7.25 -3.09
N LYS A 242 12.30 -8.34 -2.87
CA LYS A 242 13.32 -8.43 -1.81
C LYS A 242 14.72 -8.63 -2.35
N ASN A 243 14.82 -9.26 -3.50
CA ASN A 243 16.12 -9.56 -4.11
C ASN A 243 16.42 -8.55 -5.20
N PHE A 244 17.58 -7.93 -5.11
CA PHE A 244 18.08 -6.96 -6.07
C PHE A 244 19.52 -7.29 -6.43
N SER A 245 19.91 -6.98 -7.65
CA SER A 245 21.30 -6.95 -8.06
C SER A 245 21.52 -5.78 -8.99
N ALA A 246 22.62 -5.08 -8.81
CA ALA A 246 23.12 -4.16 -9.81
C ALA A 246 23.36 -4.93 -11.12
N ALA A 247 23.04 -4.30 -12.24
CA ALA A 247 23.07 -4.93 -13.54
C ALA A 247 23.78 -4.05 -14.56
N ARG A 248 24.66 -4.66 -15.35
CA ARG A 248 25.30 -4.01 -16.48
C ARG A 248 24.91 -4.73 -17.76
N ARG A 249 24.34 -4.01 -18.71
CA ARG A 249 23.99 -4.53 -20.02
C ARG A 249 25.27 -4.90 -20.79
N LEU A 250 25.37 -6.14 -21.24
CA LEU A 250 26.47 -6.66 -22.08
C LEU A 250 26.09 -6.57 -23.57
N ASP A 251 24.84 -6.94 -23.89
CA ASP A 251 24.27 -6.86 -25.22
C ASP A 251 22.73 -6.66 -25.16
N ALA A 252 22.02 -6.81 -26.27
CA ALA A 252 20.58 -6.60 -26.34
C ALA A 252 19.76 -7.58 -25.46
N HIS A 253 20.34 -8.72 -25.10
CA HIS A 253 19.64 -9.82 -24.42
C HIS A 253 20.36 -10.32 -23.16
N THR A 254 21.51 -9.73 -22.82
CA THR A 254 22.35 -10.22 -21.71
C THR A 254 22.68 -9.11 -20.73
N LEU A 255 22.45 -9.39 -19.43
CA LEU A 255 22.85 -8.57 -18.30
C LEU A 255 23.92 -9.29 -17.47
N ARG A 256 24.98 -8.59 -17.09
CA ARG A 256 25.86 -9.01 -16.01
C ARG A 256 25.27 -8.55 -14.68
N LEU A 257 24.88 -9.49 -13.82
CA LEU A 257 24.44 -9.24 -12.46
C LEU A 257 25.66 -9.22 -11.53
N THR A 258 26.08 -8.00 -11.16
CA THR A 258 27.37 -7.82 -10.48
C THR A 258 27.35 -8.38 -9.06
N ASP A 259 26.24 -8.19 -8.33
CA ASP A 259 26.14 -8.61 -6.94
C ASP A 259 25.91 -10.13 -6.83
N TRP A 260 25.28 -10.75 -7.83
CA TRP A 260 25.05 -12.20 -7.87
C TRP A 260 26.11 -12.99 -8.63
N GLY A 261 27.00 -12.31 -9.34
CA GLY A 261 28.13 -12.92 -10.03
C GLY A 261 27.76 -13.81 -11.23
N ILE A 262 26.61 -13.56 -11.88
CA ILE A 262 26.13 -14.35 -13.02
C ILE A 262 25.79 -13.46 -14.21
N ASP A 263 25.78 -14.06 -15.40
CA ASP A 263 25.16 -13.48 -16.58
C ASP A 263 23.71 -13.99 -16.69
N LEU A 264 22.78 -13.07 -16.93
CA LEU A 264 21.36 -13.31 -17.10
C LEU A 264 21.00 -13.10 -18.57
N HIS A 265 20.47 -14.13 -19.21
CA HIS A 265 19.99 -14.07 -20.58
C HIS A 265 18.48 -13.93 -20.64
N LEU A 266 17.98 -12.98 -21.42
CA LEU A 266 16.55 -12.71 -21.59
C LEU A 266 16.19 -12.79 -23.09
N ARG A 267 15.09 -13.45 -23.43
CA ARG A 267 14.58 -13.46 -24.82
C ARG A 267 14.10 -12.10 -25.30
N ARG A 268 13.56 -11.30 -24.35
CA ARG A 268 13.14 -9.92 -24.63
C ARG A 268 14.35 -9.00 -24.71
N GLU A 269 14.22 -7.93 -25.50
CA GLU A 269 15.22 -6.87 -25.57
C GLU A 269 15.31 -6.12 -24.25
N ILE A 270 16.52 -5.83 -23.81
CA ILE A 270 16.81 -5.12 -22.56
C ILE A 270 17.00 -3.64 -22.88
N PRO A 271 16.20 -2.73 -22.27
CA PRO A 271 16.39 -1.29 -22.43
C PRO A 271 17.78 -0.84 -21.96
N GLU A 272 18.34 0.20 -22.62
CA GLU A 272 19.70 0.69 -22.33
C GLU A 272 19.85 1.30 -20.93
N GLU A 273 18.77 1.89 -20.42
CA GLU A 273 18.73 2.57 -19.12
C GLU A 273 18.64 1.66 -17.89
N ILE A 274 18.70 0.34 -18.07
CA ILE A 274 18.61 -0.60 -16.94
C ILE A 274 19.92 -0.61 -16.16
N THR A 275 19.81 -0.33 -14.85
CA THR A 275 20.93 -0.29 -13.90
C THR A 275 20.86 -1.41 -12.85
N ALA A 276 19.68 -1.99 -12.65
CA ALA A 276 19.47 -3.05 -11.69
C ALA A 276 18.40 -4.04 -12.14
N ILE A 277 18.39 -5.20 -11.54
CA ILE A 277 17.25 -6.12 -11.58
C ILE A 277 16.64 -6.29 -10.19
N GLY A 278 15.36 -6.64 -10.19
CA GLY A 278 14.66 -7.16 -9.02
C GLY A 278 14.14 -8.56 -9.29
N TYR A 279 14.09 -9.40 -8.26
CA TYR A 279 13.52 -10.73 -8.35
C TYR A 279 12.73 -11.09 -7.09
N ARG A 280 11.48 -11.53 -7.27
CA ARG A 280 10.63 -11.84 -6.10
C ARG A 280 11.01 -13.18 -5.50
N ALA A 281 11.08 -13.23 -4.17
CA ALA A 281 11.58 -14.36 -3.41
C ALA A 281 10.83 -15.70 -3.66
N HIS A 282 9.57 -15.64 -4.11
CA HIS A 282 8.74 -16.83 -4.37
C HIS A 282 8.94 -17.46 -5.76
N PHE A 283 9.71 -16.84 -6.66
CA PHE A 283 9.76 -17.27 -8.06
C PHE A 283 10.98 -18.11 -8.41
N PHE A 284 11.94 -18.27 -7.49
CA PHE A 284 13.08 -19.17 -7.71
C PHE A 284 12.63 -20.62 -7.86
N GLU A 285 13.26 -21.34 -8.79
CA GLU A 285 13.08 -22.76 -8.94
C GLU A 285 14.36 -23.52 -8.55
N PRO A 286 14.24 -24.54 -7.68
CA PRO A 286 15.39 -25.37 -7.32
C PRO A 286 15.77 -26.28 -8.49
N VAL A 287 17.07 -26.43 -8.74
CA VAL A 287 17.65 -27.27 -9.79
C VAL A 287 18.71 -28.17 -9.19
N TRP A 288 18.64 -29.46 -9.53
CA TRP A 288 19.63 -30.49 -9.16
C TRP A 288 20.43 -30.94 -10.37
N GLY A 289 21.71 -31.26 -10.17
CA GLY A 289 22.63 -31.73 -11.19
C GLY A 289 23.24 -30.60 -12.02
N GLU A 290 23.22 -30.71 -13.35
CA GLU A 290 23.87 -29.76 -14.22
C GLU A 290 23.31 -28.37 -14.19
N ARG A 291 24.19 -27.37 -14.24
CA ARG A 291 23.79 -25.94 -14.30
C ARG A 291 22.99 -25.65 -15.56
N ARG A 292 21.84 -25.04 -15.38
CA ARG A 292 21.05 -24.49 -16.48
C ARG A 292 21.35 -23.00 -16.68
N GLU A 293 20.80 -22.45 -17.74
CA GLU A 293 20.82 -20.99 -17.98
C GLU A 293 20.13 -20.23 -16.87
N ASN A 294 20.58 -19.03 -16.56
CA ASN A 294 20.02 -18.16 -15.54
C ASN A 294 19.96 -18.77 -14.12
N CYS A 295 20.96 -19.54 -13.76
CA CYS A 295 21.07 -20.17 -12.46
C CYS A 295 22.14 -19.53 -11.57
N ILE A 296 21.78 -19.30 -10.29
CA ILE A 296 22.68 -18.95 -9.20
C ILE A 296 23.02 -20.21 -8.38
N PRO A 297 24.28 -20.38 -7.92
CA PRO A 297 24.62 -21.52 -7.07
C PRO A 297 23.88 -21.46 -5.73
N PHE A 298 23.35 -22.59 -5.29
CA PHE A 298 22.69 -22.67 -3.98
C PHE A 298 23.76 -22.79 -2.88
N ARG A 299 24.06 -21.65 -2.24
CA ARG A 299 24.98 -21.57 -1.10
C ARG A 299 24.21 -21.08 0.12
N LEU A 300 23.74 -22.00 0.93
CA LEU A 300 22.92 -21.69 2.09
C LEU A 300 23.74 -20.92 3.13
N SER A 301 23.26 -19.71 3.50
CA SER A 301 23.81 -18.90 4.59
C SER A 301 22.93 -18.89 5.84
N GLY A 302 21.63 -19.14 5.70
CA GLY A 302 20.70 -19.20 6.82
C GLY A 302 19.32 -19.71 6.41
N VAL A 303 18.53 -20.12 7.41
CA VAL A 303 17.15 -20.58 7.24
C VAL A 303 16.28 -20.05 8.37
N ASP A 304 15.14 -19.47 8.02
CA ASP A 304 14.06 -19.16 8.98
C ASP A 304 12.89 -20.11 8.75
N GLU A 305 12.49 -20.81 9.80
CA GLU A 305 11.31 -21.65 9.80
C GLU A 305 10.10 -20.83 10.28
N LEU A 306 9.09 -20.71 9.42
CA LEU A 306 7.81 -20.10 9.75
C LEU A 306 6.68 -21.14 9.64
N PRO A 307 5.50 -20.91 10.24
CA PRO A 307 4.43 -21.92 10.25
C PRO A 307 4.01 -22.42 8.87
N PHE A 308 4.00 -21.56 7.87
CA PHE A 308 3.48 -21.87 6.52
C PHE A 308 4.49 -21.62 5.40
N GLU A 309 5.68 -21.13 5.72
CA GLU A 309 6.75 -20.86 4.75
C GLU A 309 8.11 -21.08 5.40
N ARG A 310 9.10 -21.48 4.58
CA ARG A 310 10.52 -21.49 4.96
C ARG A 310 11.24 -20.45 4.14
N ARG A 311 12.11 -19.68 4.78
CA ARG A 311 12.94 -18.67 4.13
C ARG A 311 14.36 -19.12 4.12
N TYR A 312 14.88 -19.30 2.92
CA TYR A 312 16.30 -19.58 2.71
C TYR A 312 17.02 -18.27 2.40
N TYR A 313 18.19 -18.10 3.00
CA TYR A 313 19.11 -17.02 2.72
C TYR A 313 20.32 -17.62 1.99
N ILE A 314 20.59 -17.12 0.79
CA ILE A 314 21.57 -17.67 -0.13
C ILE A 314 22.69 -16.65 -0.29
N ALA A 315 23.94 -17.09 -0.10
CA ALA A 315 25.12 -16.26 -0.36
C ALA A 315 25.36 -16.12 -1.87
N PRO A 316 25.63 -14.89 -2.37
CA PRO A 316 25.95 -14.68 -3.78
C PRO A 316 27.27 -15.38 -4.19
N ALA A 317 27.43 -15.62 -5.50
CA ALA A 317 28.53 -16.41 -6.04
C ALA A 317 29.93 -15.77 -5.91
N GLY A 318 30.02 -14.48 -5.58
CA GLY A 318 31.25 -13.69 -5.56
C GLY A 318 31.96 -13.56 -4.22
N GLU A 319 31.39 -13.99 -3.10
CA GLU A 319 32.00 -13.87 -1.79
C GLU A 319 32.70 -15.16 -1.36
N THR A 320 34.01 -15.06 -1.16
CA THR A 320 34.79 -16.02 -0.36
C THR A 320 34.23 -16.01 1.07
N ALA A 321 33.93 -17.19 1.61
CA ALA A 321 33.38 -17.42 2.94
C ALA A 321 34.34 -16.93 4.07
N ALA A 322 34.48 -15.63 4.22
CA ALA A 322 35.23 -15.02 5.32
C ALA A 322 34.33 -13.95 5.97
N GLY A 323 33.60 -14.36 7.01
CA GLY A 323 32.90 -13.45 7.89
C GLY A 323 31.39 -13.63 7.98
N ILE A 324 30.92 -14.80 8.46
CA ILE A 324 29.58 -14.95 8.99
C ILE A 324 29.57 -14.33 10.38
N ALA A 325 29.18 -13.06 10.47
CA ALA A 325 28.81 -12.45 11.74
C ALA A 325 27.36 -12.83 12.03
N GLY A 326 27.13 -13.40 13.22
CA GLY A 326 25.80 -13.75 13.72
C GLY A 326 24.87 -12.52 13.85
N PRO A 327 23.55 -12.73 14.02
CA PRO A 327 22.55 -11.69 14.06
C PRO A 327 22.75 -10.79 15.29
N GLY A 328 23.20 -9.56 15.10
CA GLY A 328 23.25 -8.56 16.16
C GLY A 328 24.45 -7.62 16.18
N SER A 329 24.66 -6.79 15.16
CA SER A 329 25.35 -5.51 15.34
C SER A 329 24.97 -4.60 14.15
N GLY A 330 24.30 -3.50 14.46
CA GLY A 330 23.93 -2.49 13.48
C GLY A 330 25.14 -1.79 12.88
N THR A 331 24.93 -1.26 11.64
CA THR A 331 25.81 -0.35 10.88
C THR A 331 27.02 -1.00 10.18
N ALA A 332 26.76 -1.93 9.28
CA ALA A 332 27.48 -2.12 8.02
C ALA A 332 26.42 -2.65 7.02
N GLU A 333 26.43 -2.20 5.77
CA GLU A 333 25.58 -2.76 4.75
C GLU A 333 25.87 -4.27 4.69
N GLU A 334 24.91 -5.07 5.21
CA GLU A 334 25.03 -6.53 5.16
C GLU A 334 25.12 -6.92 3.69
N PRO A 335 26.02 -7.85 3.32
CA PRO A 335 26.07 -8.36 1.97
C PRO A 335 24.66 -8.82 1.59
N GLU A 336 24.14 -8.31 0.46
CA GLU A 336 22.76 -8.54 0.05
C GLU A 336 22.52 -10.05 -0.17
N THR A 337 22.13 -10.75 0.88
CA THR A 337 21.73 -12.16 0.80
C THR A 337 20.50 -12.30 -0.07
N ILE A 338 20.50 -13.31 -0.93
CA ILE A 338 19.36 -13.63 -1.77
C ILE A 338 18.34 -14.40 -0.95
N CYS A 339 17.12 -13.89 -0.87
CA CYS A 339 16.03 -14.53 -0.14
C CYS A 339 15.21 -15.42 -1.08
N TRP A 340 15.03 -16.68 -0.73
CA TRP A 340 14.11 -17.61 -1.39
C TRP A 340 13.03 -18.07 -0.41
N PHE A 341 11.76 -17.85 -0.76
CA PHE A 341 10.61 -18.18 0.06
C PHE A 341 9.90 -19.40 -0.50
N VAL A 342 9.81 -20.44 0.32
CA VAL A 342 9.27 -21.75 -0.04
C VAL A 342 8.00 -22.01 0.76
N GLN A 343 6.91 -22.28 0.08
CA GLN A 343 5.64 -22.65 0.70
C GLN A 343 5.64 -24.12 1.14
N GLU A 344 4.67 -24.51 1.95
CA GLU A 344 4.61 -25.84 2.62
C GLU A 344 4.71 -27.02 1.64
N GLU A 345 4.05 -26.96 0.49
CA GLU A 345 4.05 -28.05 -0.49
C GLU A 345 5.44 -28.26 -1.10
N GLU A 346 6.11 -27.21 -1.51
CA GLU A 346 7.47 -27.24 -2.06
C GLU A 346 8.49 -27.59 -0.96
N ARG A 347 8.27 -27.14 0.28
CA ARG A 347 9.07 -27.50 1.45
C ARG A 347 9.10 -29.02 1.65
N ARG A 348 7.96 -29.70 1.60
CA ARG A 348 7.89 -31.17 1.74
C ARG A 348 8.71 -31.88 0.66
N ARG A 349 8.73 -31.36 -0.56
CA ARG A 349 9.54 -31.90 -1.67
C ARG A 349 11.03 -31.70 -1.41
N LEU A 350 11.41 -30.52 -0.91
CA LEU A 350 12.80 -30.21 -0.57
C LEU A 350 13.31 -31.05 0.61
N ASP A 351 12.50 -31.26 1.63
CA ASP A 351 12.86 -32.09 2.79
C ASP A 351 13.03 -33.57 2.41
N ALA A 352 12.39 -34.04 1.35
CA ALA A 352 12.51 -35.39 0.81
C ALA A 352 13.65 -35.56 -0.21
N SER A 353 14.34 -34.47 -0.57
CA SER A 353 15.39 -34.43 -1.60
C SER A 353 16.71 -33.89 -1.02
N PRO A 354 17.86 -34.18 -1.62
CA PRO A 354 19.10 -33.49 -1.27
C PRO A 354 18.94 -31.98 -1.54
N ALA A 355 19.78 -31.16 -0.90
CA ALA A 355 19.80 -29.72 -1.18
C ALA A 355 19.99 -29.46 -2.68
N PRO A 356 19.31 -28.47 -3.27
CA PRO A 356 19.50 -28.16 -4.68
C PRO A 356 20.94 -27.65 -4.94
N ASP A 357 21.45 -27.87 -6.14
CA ASP A 357 22.75 -27.35 -6.54
C ASP A 357 22.66 -25.88 -6.99
N TRP A 358 21.48 -25.49 -7.54
CA TRP A 358 21.25 -24.19 -8.14
C TRP A 358 19.84 -23.69 -7.88
N LEU A 359 19.66 -22.36 -7.95
CA LEU A 359 18.36 -21.69 -8.06
C LEU A 359 18.25 -21.02 -9.44
N GLN A 360 17.23 -21.39 -10.19
CA GLN A 360 16.95 -20.83 -11.50
C GLN A 360 16.06 -19.59 -11.39
N LEU A 361 16.42 -18.55 -12.15
CA LEU A 361 15.59 -17.38 -12.36
C LEU A 361 14.71 -17.59 -13.60
N LYS A 362 13.40 -17.44 -13.43
CA LYS A 362 12.45 -17.39 -14.54
C LYS A 362 12.55 -16.06 -15.26
N GLU A 363 12.71 -16.07 -16.55
CA GLU A 363 12.88 -14.86 -17.37
C GLU A 363 11.70 -13.88 -17.22
N GLU A 364 10.47 -14.40 -17.22
CA GLU A 364 9.24 -13.62 -17.10
C GLU A 364 9.07 -12.94 -15.74
N ALA A 365 9.74 -13.44 -14.70
CA ALA A 365 9.68 -12.91 -13.34
C ALA A 365 10.77 -11.86 -13.04
N VAL A 366 11.69 -11.63 -13.97
CA VAL A 366 12.74 -10.64 -13.82
C VAL A 366 12.19 -9.24 -13.98
N LEU A 367 12.37 -8.41 -12.96
CA LEU A 367 12.03 -6.99 -12.98
C LEU A 367 13.25 -6.19 -13.46
N LEU A 368 13.13 -5.53 -14.61
CA LEU A 368 14.15 -4.62 -15.13
C LEU A 368 13.93 -3.25 -14.50
N LEU A 369 14.94 -2.73 -13.79
CA LEU A 369 14.83 -1.55 -12.94
C LEU A 369 15.84 -0.47 -13.34
N ARG A 370 15.42 0.79 -13.11
CA ARG A 370 16.25 1.98 -13.15
C ARG A 370 16.46 2.49 -11.72
N ASP A 371 17.53 3.21 -11.48
CA ASP A 371 17.73 3.95 -10.24
C ASP A 371 16.89 5.21 -10.19
#